data_0acd8b685319cc925ebed942862dd2ba
#
_entry.id   0acd8b685319cc925ebed942862dd2ba
#
_cell.length_a   1.000
_cell.length_b   1.000
_cell.length_c   1.000
_cell.angle_alpha   90.00
_cell.angle_beta   90.00
_cell.angle_gamma   90.00
#
_symmetry.space_group_name_H-M   'P 1'
#
loop_
_entity.id
_entity.type
_entity.pdbx_description
1 polymer ?
#
loop_
_entity_poly.entity_id
_entity_poly.type
_entity_poly.pdbx_seq_one_letter_code
_entity_poly.pdbx_strand_id
1 'polypeptide(L)'
;MIPKNYPHFLFLNSTYYYTISCRKSKVVYSLYAFCYNKKERKGNYLESYESSNHCQLCPRRCGADRRKSSGFCGGGSLVKVARAAPHFWEEPCISGKSGSGAVFFSGCPLSCCFCQNYEISRGNFGKEISVQRLAEIFQELEGQGVHNINLVSPTHWQPQILQALSLAGLKLPVVWNSGGYESADTLKALEGHIAVFLPDLKFYSSERSSRYASAPDYFQQASLAILEMFRQTGPCVFDSDGMLQKGVIIRHLVLPKGREDSKKLLDWIAGSFPPGAIRISLMSQYTPCIQKEEFPELKRRVSTFEYEDVVNYALSLGLAGYMQERSSAQAEYTPSFDLTGI
;
A
#
# COMPACT_ATOMS: atom_id res chain seq x y z
N MET A 1 -19.97 -8.55 -14.07
CA MET A 1 -19.17 -9.72 -14.52
C MET A 1 -17.76 -9.21 -14.80
N ILE A 2 -16.80 -9.54 -13.96
CA ILE A 2 -15.38 -9.18 -14.17
C ILE A 2 -14.87 -10.03 -15.34
N PRO A 3 -14.12 -9.45 -16.29
CA PRO A 3 -13.61 -10.20 -17.44
C PRO A 3 -12.72 -11.35 -16.97
N LYS A 4 -12.95 -12.55 -17.50
CA LYS A 4 -12.22 -13.80 -17.19
C LYS A 4 -10.74 -13.82 -17.60
N ASN A 5 -10.15 -12.72 -18.06
CA ASN A 5 -8.84 -12.69 -18.69
C ASN A 5 -7.86 -11.74 -17.97
N TYR A 6 -7.69 -11.96 -16.66
CA TYR A 6 -6.50 -11.47 -15.96
C TYR A 6 -5.64 -12.69 -15.60
N PRO A 7 -4.61 -12.99 -16.38
CA PRO A 7 -3.87 -14.25 -16.27
C PRO A 7 -3.04 -14.40 -14.99
N HIS A 8 -3.05 -13.42 -14.09
CA HIS A 8 -2.11 -13.38 -12.96
C HIS A 8 -2.75 -13.27 -11.58
N PHE A 9 -4.08 -13.07 -11.51
CA PHE A 9 -4.83 -13.04 -10.25
C PHE A 9 -6.05 -13.95 -10.30
N LEU A 10 -6.16 -14.82 -9.30
CA LEU A 10 -7.35 -15.64 -9.07
C LEU A 10 -8.10 -15.09 -7.85
N PHE A 11 -9.43 -15.26 -7.85
CA PHE A 11 -10.26 -14.83 -6.73
C PHE A 11 -10.19 -15.82 -5.57
N LEU A 12 -10.00 -15.31 -4.36
CA LEU A 12 -10.27 -16.03 -3.12
C LEU A 12 -11.78 -15.87 -2.81
N ASN A 13 -12.48 -16.98 -2.61
CA ASN A 13 -13.92 -17.02 -2.22
C ASN A 13 -14.87 -16.20 -3.12
N SER A 14 -14.97 -16.52 -4.40
CA SER A 14 -15.95 -15.91 -5.33
C SER A 14 -17.40 -16.34 -5.10
N THR A 15 -17.72 -17.21 -4.12
CA THR A 15 -19.01 -17.93 -4.07
C THR A 15 -19.79 -17.78 -2.75
N TYR A 16 -19.73 -16.68 -2.01
CA TYR A 16 -20.69 -16.52 -0.89
C TYR A 16 -21.16 -15.06 -0.74
N TYR A 17 -22.17 -14.69 -1.51
CA TYR A 17 -23.15 -13.70 -1.05
C TYR A 17 -24.31 -14.48 -0.42
N TYR A 18 -24.23 -14.80 0.86
CA TYR A 18 -25.38 -15.16 1.68
C TYR A 18 -25.37 -14.34 2.96
N THR A 19 -26.48 -13.67 3.19
CA THR A 19 -26.85 -12.97 4.40
C THR A 19 -26.79 -13.93 5.59
N ILE A 20 -25.72 -13.81 6.40
CA ILE A 20 -25.70 -14.43 7.71
C ILE A 20 -25.83 -13.34 8.76
N SER A 21 -26.96 -13.34 9.46
CA SER A 21 -27.22 -12.56 10.64
C SER A 21 -26.17 -12.86 11.73
N CYS A 22 -25.26 -11.93 11.96
CA CYS A 22 -24.16 -12.10 12.90
C CYS A 22 -24.59 -11.68 14.31
N ARG A 23 -24.82 -12.64 15.22
CA ARG A 23 -25.07 -12.41 16.66
C ARG A 23 -23.80 -12.34 17.53
N LYS A 24 -22.59 -12.19 16.99
CA LYS A 24 -21.33 -12.19 17.79
C LYS A 24 -20.42 -10.97 17.61
N SER A 25 -20.87 -9.88 17.01
CA SER A 25 -20.02 -8.70 16.72
C SER A 25 -20.00 -7.59 17.80
N LYS A 26 -20.53 -7.82 19.00
CA LYS A 26 -20.58 -6.76 20.05
C LYS A 26 -19.21 -6.44 20.70
N VAL A 27 -18.21 -7.29 20.60
CA VAL A 27 -16.92 -7.11 21.31
C VAL A 27 -15.98 -6.20 20.55
N VAL A 28 -15.96 -6.22 19.22
CA VAL A 28 -15.04 -5.44 18.41
C VAL A 28 -15.44 -3.96 18.34
N TYR A 29 -16.73 -3.66 18.30
CA TYR A 29 -17.22 -2.28 18.33
C TYR A 29 -16.99 -1.56 19.67
N SER A 30 -16.90 -2.29 20.77
CA SER A 30 -16.64 -1.72 22.11
C SER A 30 -15.20 -1.21 22.26
N LEU A 31 -14.21 -1.82 21.62
CA LEU A 31 -12.82 -1.34 21.63
C LEU A 31 -12.64 -0.10 20.75
N TYR A 32 -13.40 0.04 19.66
CA TYR A 32 -13.39 1.23 18.81
C TYR A 32 -13.96 2.47 19.50
N ALA A 33 -14.98 2.32 20.34
CA ALA A 33 -15.63 3.44 21.04
C ALA A 33 -14.76 4.02 22.16
N PHE A 34 -13.81 3.27 22.70
CA PHE A 34 -13.01 3.71 23.87
C PHE A 34 -11.77 4.54 23.50
N CYS A 35 -11.31 4.51 22.25
CA CYS A 35 -10.10 5.23 21.83
C CYS A 35 -10.34 6.56 21.10
N TYR A 36 -11.58 6.96 20.84
CA TYR A 36 -11.83 8.15 20.04
C TYR A 36 -12.83 9.12 20.69
N ASN A 37 -12.29 10.03 21.48
CA ASN A 37 -13.02 11.24 21.90
C ASN A 37 -12.96 12.25 20.75
N LYS A 38 -14.11 12.47 20.12
CA LYS A 38 -14.32 13.33 18.95
C LYS A 38 -14.31 14.79 19.39
N LYS A 39 -13.16 15.38 19.58
CA LYS A 39 -12.91 16.83 19.56
C LYS A 39 -11.41 17.05 19.55
N GLU A 40 -10.85 17.44 18.37
CA GLU A 40 -9.88 18.53 18.33
C GLU A 40 -9.24 18.69 16.93
N ARG A 41 -9.34 19.94 16.48
CA ARG A 41 -8.45 20.70 15.59
C ARG A 41 -8.41 20.32 14.10
N LYS A 42 -9.26 20.99 13.34
CA LYS A 42 -8.90 21.50 12.01
C LYS A 42 -7.89 22.64 12.20
N GLY A 43 -6.68 22.34 12.59
CA GLY A 43 -5.54 23.23 12.48
C GLY A 43 -4.85 22.95 11.16
N ASN A 44 -4.28 23.97 10.49
CA ASN A 44 -3.56 23.87 9.24
C ASN A 44 -2.37 22.92 9.37
N TYR A 45 -2.62 21.60 9.15
CA TYR A 45 -1.60 20.55 9.22
C TYR A 45 -0.43 20.86 8.26
N LEU A 46 -0.73 21.42 7.09
CA LEU A 46 0.28 21.82 6.10
C LEU A 46 1.19 22.93 6.63
N GLU A 47 0.63 23.99 7.24
CA GLU A 47 1.41 25.06 7.83
C GLU A 47 2.29 24.59 9.00
N SER A 48 1.78 23.67 9.82
CA SER A 48 2.56 23.10 10.92
C SER A 48 3.72 22.24 10.44
N TYR A 49 3.56 21.54 9.30
CA TYR A 49 4.62 20.75 8.69
C TYR A 49 5.71 21.63 8.05
N GLU A 50 5.31 22.66 7.29
CA GLU A 50 6.26 23.59 6.64
C GLU A 50 7.10 24.38 7.65
N SER A 51 6.55 24.67 8.82
CA SER A 51 7.26 25.33 9.91
C SER A 51 8.17 24.41 10.72
N SER A 52 8.01 23.09 10.62
CA SER A 52 8.79 22.12 11.38
C SER A 52 10.13 21.82 10.72
N ASN A 53 11.22 22.07 11.44
CA ASN A 53 12.58 21.68 11.04
C ASN A 53 12.88 20.20 11.32
N HIS A 54 11.88 19.42 11.77
CA HIS A 54 12.04 18.03 12.22
C HIS A 54 10.99 17.13 11.62
N CYS A 55 11.37 16.32 10.62
CA CYS A 55 10.44 15.42 9.93
C CYS A 55 9.90 14.33 10.87
N GLN A 56 8.56 14.24 10.95
CA GLN A 56 7.81 13.23 11.72
C GLN A 56 6.72 12.55 10.89
N LEU A 57 6.79 12.59 9.56
CA LEU A 57 5.76 12.09 8.65
C LEU A 57 5.49 10.57 8.71
N CYS A 58 6.47 9.80 9.13
CA CYS A 58 6.34 8.35 9.20
C CYS A 58 6.87 7.84 10.56
N PRO A 59 6.66 6.57 10.89
CA PRO A 59 7.10 6.01 12.17
C PRO A 59 8.61 6.10 12.43
N ARG A 60 9.43 6.35 11.38
CA ARG A 60 10.87 6.62 11.56
C ARG A 60 11.15 7.84 12.40
N ARG A 61 10.30 8.87 12.34
CA ARG A 61 10.48 10.14 13.07
C ARG A 61 11.92 10.60 13.05
N CYS A 62 12.56 10.56 11.85
CA CYS A 62 14.00 10.74 11.69
C CYS A 62 14.49 12.16 12.04
N GLY A 63 13.60 13.12 12.20
CA GLY A 63 13.93 14.48 12.62
C GLY A 63 14.71 15.31 11.58
N ALA A 64 14.84 14.83 10.34
CA ALA A 64 15.60 15.56 9.32
C ALA A 64 14.96 16.92 9.00
N ASP A 65 15.78 17.97 8.91
CA ASP A 65 15.39 19.21 8.25
C ASP A 65 15.52 19.01 6.73
N ARG A 66 14.39 18.66 6.11
CA ARG A 66 14.35 18.28 4.68
C ARG A 66 14.68 19.41 3.72
N ARG A 67 14.83 20.65 4.20
CA ARG A 67 15.33 21.80 3.42
C ARG A 67 16.83 21.78 3.31
N LYS A 68 17.54 21.12 4.25
CA LYS A 68 19.01 21.10 4.33
C LYS A 68 19.59 19.71 4.01
N SER A 69 18.84 18.64 4.26
CA SER A 69 19.30 17.26 4.10
C SER A 69 18.15 16.34 3.78
N SER A 70 18.43 15.16 3.23
CA SER A 70 17.42 14.12 3.04
C SER A 70 17.15 13.37 4.35
N GLY A 71 15.89 12.92 4.53
CA GLY A 71 15.53 12.02 5.62
C GLY A 71 16.01 10.58 5.39
N PHE A 72 15.73 9.67 6.34
CA PHE A 72 16.01 8.22 6.19
C PHE A 72 15.45 7.66 4.88
N CYS A 73 14.31 8.17 4.45
CA CYS A 73 13.62 7.77 3.21
C CYS A 73 14.30 8.25 1.92
N GLY A 74 15.33 9.08 1.99
CA GLY A 74 15.95 9.74 0.84
C GLY A 74 15.22 11.01 0.37
N GLY A 75 14.08 11.37 0.99
CA GLY A 75 13.30 12.55 0.60
C GLY A 75 13.88 13.86 1.11
N GLY A 76 14.01 14.84 0.22
CA GLY A 76 14.34 16.25 0.48
C GLY A 76 13.11 17.16 0.49
N SER A 77 13.27 18.42 0.11
CA SER A 77 12.19 19.42 0.05
C SER A 77 11.28 19.25 -1.18
N LEU A 78 11.86 18.93 -2.33
CA LEU A 78 11.13 18.75 -3.59
C LEU A 78 10.71 17.30 -3.78
N VAL A 79 9.49 17.10 -4.29
CA VAL A 79 8.98 15.77 -4.63
C VAL A 79 9.85 15.14 -5.71
N LYS A 80 10.22 13.89 -5.52
CA LYS A 80 11.02 13.14 -6.48
C LYS A 80 10.21 11.99 -7.06
N VAL A 81 10.06 11.98 -8.37
CA VAL A 81 9.27 10.99 -9.12
C VAL A 81 10.14 10.30 -10.16
N ALA A 82 9.98 8.99 -10.27
CA ALA A 82 10.77 8.15 -11.17
C ALA A 82 10.02 7.76 -12.45
N ARG A 83 8.68 7.72 -12.39
CA ARG A 83 7.81 7.38 -13.52
C ARG A 83 6.37 7.77 -13.23
N ALA A 84 5.64 8.21 -14.26
CA ALA A 84 4.20 8.40 -14.23
C ALA A 84 3.59 7.90 -15.55
N ALA A 85 2.83 6.81 -15.51
CA ALA A 85 2.24 6.20 -16.69
C ALA A 85 1.10 5.24 -16.34
N PRO A 86 0.20 4.89 -17.27
CA PRO A 86 -0.75 3.79 -17.08
C PRO A 86 -0.01 2.48 -16.76
N HIS A 87 -0.47 1.79 -15.72
CA HIS A 87 0.10 0.54 -15.24
C HIS A 87 -0.99 -0.53 -15.16
N PHE A 88 -0.70 -1.74 -15.67
CA PHE A 88 -1.72 -2.78 -15.88
C PHE A 88 -1.55 -4.00 -14.97
N TRP A 89 -0.62 -3.94 -14.01
CA TRP A 89 -0.22 -5.10 -13.21
C TRP A 89 -0.60 -5.01 -11.73
N GLU A 90 -1.45 -4.04 -11.35
CA GLU A 90 -2.09 -4.03 -10.04
C GLU A 90 -3.25 -5.02 -10.01
N GLU A 91 -3.92 -5.15 -8.87
CA GLU A 91 -5.10 -6.00 -8.74
C GLU A 91 -6.15 -5.69 -9.84
N PRO A 92 -6.89 -6.70 -10.33
CA PRO A 92 -7.85 -6.54 -11.43
C PRO A 92 -8.84 -5.39 -11.22
N CYS A 93 -9.28 -5.16 -9.98
CA CYS A 93 -10.20 -4.08 -9.64
C CYS A 93 -9.53 -2.70 -9.53
N ILE A 94 -8.21 -2.62 -9.65
CA ILE A 94 -7.43 -1.37 -9.67
C ILE A 94 -7.01 -1.03 -11.10
N SER A 95 -6.39 -1.97 -11.81
CA SER A 95 -5.90 -1.73 -13.17
C SER A 95 -6.99 -1.78 -14.23
N GLY A 96 -7.98 -2.66 -14.10
CA GLY A 96 -9.03 -2.81 -15.09
C GLY A 96 -8.49 -2.92 -16.52
N LYS A 97 -9.28 -2.49 -17.49
CA LYS A 97 -8.88 -2.50 -18.91
C LYS A 97 -8.06 -1.27 -19.33
N SER A 98 -8.31 -0.13 -18.68
CA SER A 98 -7.66 1.14 -19.01
C SER A 98 -6.37 1.41 -18.23
N GLY A 99 -6.02 0.53 -17.30
CA GLY A 99 -4.86 0.69 -16.43
C GLY A 99 -5.11 1.62 -15.24
N SER A 100 -4.17 1.60 -14.34
CA SER A 100 -4.07 2.48 -13.17
C SER A 100 -3.04 3.56 -13.49
N GLY A 101 -3.36 4.84 -13.31
CA GLY A 101 -2.43 5.96 -13.52
C GLY A 101 -1.38 6.00 -12.42
N ALA A 102 -0.35 5.17 -12.52
CA ALA A 102 0.64 4.98 -11.48
C ALA A 102 1.72 6.06 -11.50
N VAL A 103 1.91 6.71 -10.34
CA VAL A 103 2.99 7.66 -10.09
C VAL A 103 3.95 7.04 -9.07
N PHE A 104 5.16 6.70 -9.51
CA PHE A 104 6.19 6.07 -8.70
C PHE A 104 7.08 7.13 -8.05
N PHE A 105 6.94 7.28 -6.74
CA PHE A 105 7.75 8.21 -5.96
C PHE A 105 9.08 7.58 -5.56
N SER A 106 10.15 8.37 -5.62
CA SER A 106 11.48 7.97 -5.16
C SER A 106 11.60 8.09 -3.66
N GLY A 107 12.37 7.17 -3.07
CA GLY A 107 12.53 7.07 -1.64
C GLY A 107 11.52 6.12 -0.99
N CYS A 108 11.80 5.70 0.26
CA CYS A 108 10.91 4.85 1.04
C CYS A 108 11.27 4.89 2.54
N PRO A 109 10.29 4.93 3.45
CA PRO A 109 10.56 4.85 4.89
C PRO A 109 11.01 3.45 5.35
N LEU A 110 10.89 2.43 4.50
CA LEU A 110 11.41 1.09 4.72
C LEU A 110 12.76 0.88 4.01
N SER A 111 13.53 -0.10 4.48
CA SER A 111 14.79 -0.53 3.86
C SER A 111 14.75 -2.03 3.57
N CYS A 112 13.70 -2.46 2.82
CA CYS A 112 13.52 -3.86 2.52
C CYS A 112 14.67 -4.40 1.67
N CYS A 113 15.38 -5.42 2.18
CA CYS A 113 16.50 -6.04 1.47
C CYS A 113 16.08 -6.73 0.15
N PHE A 114 14.78 -7.04 0.00
CA PHE A 114 14.17 -7.69 -1.17
C PHE A 114 13.30 -6.73 -2.00
N CYS A 115 13.53 -5.43 -1.92
CA CYS A 115 12.69 -4.47 -2.63
C CYS A 115 12.85 -4.61 -4.15
N GLN A 116 11.74 -4.89 -4.86
CA GLN A 116 11.74 -4.93 -6.33
C GLN A 116 12.00 -3.53 -6.92
N ASN A 117 11.54 -2.50 -6.24
CA ASN A 117 11.74 -1.10 -6.63
C ASN A 117 13.01 -0.51 -5.98
N TYR A 118 14.09 -1.30 -5.83
CA TYR A 118 15.31 -0.87 -5.12
C TYR A 118 15.92 0.38 -5.73
N GLU A 119 15.93 0.48 -7.06
CA GLU A 119 16.50 1.59 -7.83
C GLU A 119 15.90 2.94 -7.39
N ILE A 120 14.59 3.00 -7.19
CA ILE A 120 13.91 4.24 -6.77
C ILE A 120 13.83 4.36 -5.24
N SER A 121 13.68 3.24 -4.52
CA SER A 121 13.46 3.28 -3.07
C SER A 121 14.71 3.54 -2.26
N ARG A 122 15.88 3.05 -2.72
CA ARG A 122 17.19 3.19 -2.06
C ARG A 122 18.27 3.76 -2.98
N GLY A 123 18.24 3.42 -4.28
CA GLY A 123 19.10 4.02 -5.30
C GLY A 123 18.77 5.48 -5.58
N ASN A 124 17.62 5.95 -5.10
CA ASN A 124 17.18 7.34 -5.16
C ASN A 124 17.12 7.89 -6.62
N PHE A 125 16.91 7.00 -7.61
CA PHE A 125 16.66 7.39 -8.99
C PHE A 125 15.33 8.15 -9.10
N GLY A 126 15.28 9.18 -9.92
CA GLY A 126 14.09 10.00 -10.18
C GLY A 126 14.45 11.46 -10.38
N LYS A 127 13.47 12.25 -10.80
CA LYS A 127 13.59 13.69 -11.05
C LYS A 127 12.81 14.48 -9.99
N GLU A 128 13.42 15.51 -9.45
CA GLU A 128 12.75 16.44 -8.56
C GLU A 128 11.82 17.35 -9.37
N ILE A 129 10.58 17.50 -8.89
CA ILE A 129 9.54 18.30 -9.54
C ILE A 129 8.84 19.20 -8.53
N SER A 130 8.22 20.26 -9.02
CA SER A 130 7.36 21.12 -8.21
C SER A 130 6.01 20.47 -7.92
N VAL A 131 5.31 20.97 -6.91
CA VAL A 131 3.93 20.56 -6.60
C VAL A 131 2.99 20.84 -7.78
N GLN A 132 3.22 21.97 -8.48
CA GLN A 132 2.45 22.32 -9.69
C GLN A 132 2.65 21.25 -10.78
N ARG A 133 3.90 20.84 -11.07
CA ARG A 133 4.16 19.77 -12.06
C ARG A 133 3.53 18.44 -11.64
N LEU A 134 3.54 18.11 -10.36
CA LEU A 134 2.89 16.92 -9.85
C LEU A 134 1.37 16.96 -10.10
N ALA A 135 0.72 18.11 -9.90
CA ALA A 135 -0.70 18.29 -10.20
C ALA A 135 -1.01 18.11 -11.69
N GLU A 136 -0.16 18.67 -12.56
CA GLU A 136 -0.26 18.50 -14.02
C GLU A 136 -0.13 17.02 -14.42
N ILE A 137 0.82 16.29 -13.85
CA ILE A 137 0.97 14.84 -14.07
C ILE A 137 -0.31 14.07 -13.72
N PHE A 138 -0.95 14.41 -12.61
CA PHE A 138 -2.22 13.79 -12.23
C PHE A 138 -3.32 14.06 -13.26
N GLN A 139 -3.44 15.29 -13.75
CA GLN A 139 -4.39 15.68 -14.79
C GLN A 139 -4.08 15.02 -16.14
N GLU A 140 -2.81 14.91 -16.53
CA GLU A 140 -2.38 14.21 -17.73
C GLU A 140 -2.75 12.73 -17.71
N LEU A 141 -2.58 12.06 -16.57
CA LEU A 141 -2.99 10.67 -16.38
C LEU A 141 -4.52 10.53 -16.43
N GLU A 142 -5.27 11.41 -15.77
CA GLU A 142 -6.73 11.43 -15.85
C GLU A 142 -7.18 11.61 -17.31
N GLY A 143 -6.56 12.51 -18.05
CA GLY A 143 -6.82 12.75 -19.49
C GLY A 143 -6.52 11.56 -20.39
N GLN A 144 -5.68 10.60 -19.96
CA GLN A 144 -5.40 9.35 -20.66
C GLN A 144 -6.49 8.29 -20.44
N GLY A 145 -7.49 8.55 -19.58
CA GLY A 145 -8.63 7.67 -19.37
C GLY A 145 -8.33 6.46 -18.46
N VAL A 146 -7.35 6.56 -17.57
CA VAL A 146 -7.06 5.54 -16.55
C VAL A 146 -8.21 5.41 -15.55
N HIS A 147 -8.29 4.28 -14.82
CA HIS A 147 -9.37 4.05 -13.85
C HIS A 147 -9.20 4.83 -12.53
N ASN A 148 -7.98 5.19 -12.17
CA ASN A 148 -7.65 5.87 -10.91
C ASN A 148 -6.25 6.51 -11.01
N ILE A 149 -5.92 7.37 -10.04
CA ILE A 149 -4.55 7.87 -9.85
C ILE A 149 -3.93 7.09 -8.69
N ASN A 150 -2.89 6.32 -8.97
CA ASN A 150 -2.24 5.39 -8.04
C ASN A 150 -0.88 5.93 -7.58
N LEU A 151 -0.80 6.31 -6.32
CA LEU A 151 0.37 6.91 -5.70
C LEU A 151 1.24 5.81 -5.07
N VAL A 152 2.32 5.43 -5.74
CA VAL A 152 3.19 4.32 -5.31
C VAL A 152 4.33 4.82 -4.44
N SER A 153 4.42 4.33 -3.20
CA SER A 153 5.36 4.77 -2.16
C SER A 153 5.23 6.25 -1.76
N PRO A 154 4.03 6.75 -1.48
CA PRO A 154 3.75 8.17 -1.31
C PRO A 154 4.06 8.72 0.09
N THR A 155 4.19 7.86 1.11
CA THR A 155 4.20 8.16 2.55
C THR A 155 4.99 9.41 2.93
N HIS A 156 6.19 9.54 2.42
CA HIS A 156 7.14 10.61 2.81
C HIS A 156 7.00 11.89 1.96
N TRP A 157 6.05 11.89 1.00
CA TRP A 157 5.69 13.05 0.17
C TRP A 157 4.27 13.55 0.44
N GLN A 158 3.64 13.07 1.51
CA GLN A 158 2.23 13.34 1.82
C GLN A 158 1.84 14.83 1.77
N PRO A 159 2.58 15.79 2.37
CA PRO A 159 2.17 17.19 2.32
C PRO A 159 2.14 17.76 0.90
N GLN A 160 3.17 17.44 0.11
CA GLN A 160 3.26 17.90 -1.28
C GLN A 160 2.18 17.23 -2.16
N ILE A 161 1.89 15.96 -1.90
CA ILE A 161 0.83 15.23 -2.60
C ILE A 161 -0.54 15.86 -2.30
N LEU A 162 -0.84 16.19 -1.05
CA LEU A 162 -2.10 16.85 -0.68
C LEU A 162 -2.27 18.20 -1.38
N GLN A 163 -1.19 19.00 -1.47
CA GLN A 163 -1.20 20.24 -2.21
C GLN A 163 -1.47 20.00 -3.72
N ALA A 164 -0.78 19.02 -4.31
CA ALA A 164 -0.95 18.68 -5.73
C ALA A 164 -2.37 18.16 -6.04
N LEU A 165 -2.94 17.32 -5.17
CA LEU A 165 -4.32 16.83 -5.32
C LEU A 165 -5.34 17.99 -5.25
N SER A 166 -5.11 18.95 -4.36
CA SER A 166 -5.95 20.15 -4.26
C SER A 166 -5.91 20.99 -5.54
N LEU A 167 -4.72 21.11 -6.16
CA LEU A 167 -4.53 21.86 -7.41
C LEU A 167 -5.10 21.11 -8.63
N ALA A 168 -4.97 19.79 -8.64
CA ALA A 168 -5.37 18.96 -9.78
C ALA A 168 -6.88 18.87 -9.95
N GLY A 169 -7.68 18.91 -8.88
CA GLY A 169 -9.13 18.85 -8.92
C GLY A 169 -9.68 17.59 -9.58
N LEU A 170 -9.08 16.43 -9.31
CA LEU A 170 -9.37 15.14 -9.94
C LEU A 170 -10.81 14.68 -9.71
N LYS A 171 -11.35 13.99 -10.70
CA LYS A 171 -12.65 13.29 -10.65
C LYS A 171 -12.49 11.80 -10.38
N LEU A 172 -11.34 11.23 -10.71
CA LEU A 172 -11.03 9.81 -10.51
C LEU A 172 -10.71 9.51 -9.04
N PRO A 173 -10.97 8.28 -8.57
CA PRO A 173 -10.53 7.84 -7.25
C PRO A 173 -8.99 7.86 -7.17
N VAL A 174 -8.49 8.29 -6.01
CA VAL A 174 -7.05 8.28 -5.71
C VAL A 174 -6.74 7.06 -4.86
N VAL A 175 -5.70 6.31 -5.26
CA VAL A 175 -5.19 5.12 -4.59
C VAL A 175 -3.88 5.46 -3.87
N TRP A 176 -3.82 5.16 -2.57
CA TRP A 176 -2.62 5.28 -1.75
C TRP A 176 -1.94 3.93 -1.59
N ASN A 177 -0.91 3.67 -2.38
CA ASN A 177 -0.22 2.40 -2.50
C ASN A 177 1.10 2.46 -1.73
N SER A 178 1.15 1.87 -0.55
CA SER A 178 2.26 2.05 0.38
C SER A 178 2.80 0.76 0.97
N GLY A 179 3.99 0.83 1.54
CA GLY A 179 4.59 -0.27 2.30
C GLY A 179 3.92 -0.58 3.64
N GLY A 180 2.83 0.09 3.99
CA GLY A 180 2.08 -0.08 5.24
C GLY A 180 2.75 0.56 6.47
N TYR A 181 4.00 0.97 6.39
CA TYR A 181 4.73 1.59 7.51
C TYR A 181 4.41 3.09 7.60
N GLU A 182 3.23 3.38 8.12
CA GLU A 182 2.62 4.71 8.16
C GLU A 182 2.33 5.14 9.60
N SER A 183 2.37 6.44 9.84
CA SER A 183 1.85 7.01 11.09
C SER A 183 0.34 7.20 10.98
N ALA A 184 -0.43 6.60 11.88
CA ALA A 184 -1.88 6.77 11.91
C ALA A 184 -2.29 8.25 12.04
N ASP A 185 -1.51 9.06 12.78
CA ASP A 185 -1.78 10.49 12.91
C ASP A 185 -1.56 11.24 11.58
N THR A 186 -0.52 10.87 10.84
CA THR A 186 -0.25 11.45 9.52
C THR A 186 -1.34 11.06 8.51
N LEU A 187 -1.83 9.81 8.56
CA LEU A 187 -2.92 9.35 7.70
C LEU A 187 -4.23 10.13 7.89
N LYS A 188 -4.49 10.67 9.08
CA LYS A 188 -5.71 11.49 9.31
C LYS A 188 -5.80 12.69 8.37
N ALA A 189 -4.68 13.27 7.96
CA ALA A 189 -4.68 14.37 7.01
C ALA A 189 -5.08 13.96 5.58
N LEU A 190 -5.11 12.66 5.26
CA LEU A 190 -5.56 12.11 3.98
C LEU A 190 -7.08 11.94 3.90
N GLU A 191 -7.81 12.11 5.02
CA GLU A 191 -9.25 11.89 5.06
C GLU A 191 -9.99 12.77 4.05
N GLY A 192 -10.78 12.14 3.18
CA GLY A 192 -11.51 12.82 2.10
C GLY A 192 -10.71 13.00 0.80
N HIS A 193 -9.40 12.77 0.80
CA HIS A 193 -8.55 12.86 -0.40
C HIS A 193 -8.27 11.50 -1.04
N ILE A 194 -8.25 10.44 -0.26
CA ILE A 194 -7.93 9.08 -0.72
C ILE A 194 -9.19 8.22 -0.68
N ALA A 195 -9.49 7.61 -1.81
CA ALA A 195 -10.63 6.72 -1.97
C ALA A 195 -10.27 5.26 -1.67
N VAL A 196 -9.09 4.82 -2.09
CA VAL A 196 -8.62 3.44 -1.94
C VAL A 196 -7.26 3.42 -1.27
N PHE A 197 -7.13 2.62 -0.23
CA PHE A 197 -5.83 2.30 0.36
C PHE A 197 -5.38 0.91 -0.07
N LEU A 198 -4.11 0.82 -0.50
CA LEU A 198 -3.46 -0.40 -0.95
C LEU A 198 -2.17 -0.64 -0.14
N PRO A 199 -2.30 -0.86 1.19
CA PRO A 199 -1.14 -1.09 2.05
C PRO A 199 -0.58 -2.50 1.89
N ASP A 200 0.74 -2.63 1.91
CA ASP A 200 1.36 -3.90 2.21
C ASP A 200 1.30 -4.20 3.71
N LEU A 201 1.03 -5.45 4.07
CA LEU A 201 1.22 -5.99 5.42
C LEU A 201 2.29 -7.10 5.34
N LYS A 202 3.55 -6.72 5.59
CA LYS A 202 4.73 -7.53 5.21
C LYS A 202 5.13 -8.54 6.27
N PHE A 203 5.12 -8.17 7.56
CA PHE A 203 5.66 -8.97 8.66
C PHE A 203 4.80 -8.85 9.90
N TYR A 204 4.62 -9.97 10.60
CA TYR A 204 4.09 -10.02 11.96
C TYR A 204 5.25 -9.95 12.98
N SER A 205 6.32 -10.70 12.72
CA SER A 205 7.49 -10.82 13.60
C SER A 205 8.35 -9.56 13.56
N SER A 206 8.63 -9.00 14.74
CA SER A 206 9.57 -7.90 14.94
C SER A 206 11.01 -8.27 14.52
N GLU A 207 11.41 -9.53 14.75
CA GLU A 207 12.71 -10.04 14.32
C GLU A 207 12.84 -10.02 12.80
N ARG A 208 11.82 -10.53 12.06
CA ARG A 208 11.82 -10.54 10.59
C ARG A 208 11.78 -9.14 10.02
N SER A 209 10.95 -8.27 10.55
CA SER A 209 10.83 -6.90 10.07
C SER A 209 12.06 -6.05 10.37
N SER A 210 12.70 -6.26 11.51
CA SER A 210 14.00 -5.67 11.83
C SER A 210 15.07 -6.12 10.85
N ARG A 211 15.18 -7.44 10.64
CA ARG A 211 16.21 -8.06 9.79
C ARG A 211 16.04 -7.71 8.32
N TYR A 212 14.80 -7.75 7.78
CA TYR A 212 14.57 -7.61 6.35
C TYR A 212 14.18 -6.20 5.90
N ALA A 213 13.69 -5.35 6.79
CA ALA A 213 13.22 -4.00 6.45
C ALA A 213 13.72 -2.90 7.37
N SER A 214 14.60 -3.23 8.34
CA SER A 214 15.11 -2.32 9.38
C SER A 214 13.99 -1.59 10.15
N ALA A 215 12.86 -2.27 10.42
CA ALA A 215 11.67 -1.71 11.06
C ALA A 215 11.15 -2.66 12.15
N PRO A 216 11.75 -2.70 13.35
CA PRO A 216 11.38 -3.65 14.41
C PRO A 216 9.92 -3.48 14.90
N ASP A 217 9.37 -2.30 14.77
CA ASP A 217 7.99 -1.93 15.14
C ASP A 217 6.99 -2.02 13.97
N TYR A 218 7.38 -2.66 12.84
CA TYR A 218 6.60 -2.67 11.60
C TYR A 218 5.15 -3.09 11.81
N PHE A 219 4.91 -4.25 12.43
CA PHE A 219 3.56 -4.76 12.61
C PHE A 219 2.70 -3.82 13.45
N GLN A 220 3.25 -3.28 14.53
CA GLN A 220 2.54 -2.34 15.39
C GLN A 220 2.11 -1.10 14.62
N GLN A 221 3.00 -0.53 13.82
CA GLN A 221 2.68 0.67 13.05
C GLN A 221 1.73 0.37 11.89
N ALA A 222 2.00 -0.71 11.14
CA ALA A 222 1.18 -1.09 9.99
C ALA A 222 -0.25 -1.47 10.39
N SER A 223 -0.44 -2.20 11.49
CA SER A 223 -1.77 -2.57 11.97
C SER A 223 -2.60 -1.34 12.36
N LEU A 224 -2.02 -0.38 13.09
CA LEU A 224 -2.70 0.87 13.43
C LEU A 224 -3.02 1.71 12.19
N ALA A 225 -2.09 1.77 11.24
CA ALA A 225 -2.28 2.48 9.98
C ALA A 225 -3.42 1.89 9.16
N ILE A 226 -3.47 0.56 9.00
CA ILE A 226 -4.52 -0.12 8.24
C ILE A 226 -5.89 0.05 8.89
N LEU A 227 -5.97 0.04 10.23
CA LEU A 227 -7.21 0.33 10.95
C LEU A 227 -7.68 1.77 10.68
N GLU A 228 -6.77 2.75 10.66
CA GLU A 228 -7.11 4.13 10.31
C GLU A 228 -7.54 4.27 8.84
N MET A 229 -6.88 3.59 7.91
CA MET A 229 -7.27 3.53 6.50
C MET A 229 -8.70 2.99 6.33
N PHE A 230 -9.03 1.91 7.05
CA PHE A 230 -10.37 1.34 7.04
C PHE A 230 -11.40 2.27 7.71
N ARG A 231 -11.03 2.99 8.77
CA ARG A 231 -11.89 4.00 9.38
C ARG A 231 -12.30 5.08 8.37
N GLN A 232 -11.38 5.51 7.51
CA GLN A 232 -11.62 6.56 6.52
C GLN A 232 -12.47 6.09 5.34
N THR A 233 -12.25 4.87 4.88
CA THR A 233 -12.91 4.36 3.67
C THR A 233 -14.12 3.47 3.95
N GLY A 234 -14.15 2.78 5.09
CA GLY A 234 -15.16 1.75 5.36
C GLY A 234 -14.99 0.52 4.45
N PRO A 235 -16.08 -0.28 4.28
CA PRO A 235 -16.07 -1.46 3.43
C PRO A 235 -15.79 -1.16 1.97
N CYS A 236 -15.23 -2.16 1.25
CA CYS A 236 -14.98 -2.07 -0.18
C CYS A 236 -16.28 -1.86 -0.98
N VAL A 237 -16.27 -0.84 -1.85
CA VAL A 237 -17.36 -0.51 -2.77
C VAL A 237 -16.84 -0.62 -4.19
N PHE A 238 -17.52 -1.41 -5.01
CA PHE A 238 -17.19 -1.63 -6.42
C PHE A 238 -18.27 -1.02 -7.30
N ASP A 239 -17.89 -0.54 -8.49
CA ASP A 239 -18.84 -0.14 -9.51
C ASP A 239 -19.40 -1.34 -10.29
N SER A 240 -20.23 -1.05 -11.31
CA SER A 240 -20.86 -2.07 -12.18
C SER A 240 -19.85 -2.89 -12.98
N ASP A 241 -18.67 -2.35 -13.23
CA ASP A 241 -17.59 -3.01 -13.99
C ASP A 241 -16.62 -3.77 -13.06
N GLY A 242 -16.87 -3.73 -11.75
CA GLY A 242 -16.08 -4.39 -10.72
C GLY A 242 -14.79 -3.63 -10.35
N MET A 243 -14.70 -2.34 -10.71
CA MET A 243 -13.59 -1.49 -10.31
C MET A 243 -13.81 -0.97 -8.89
N LEU A 244 -12.76 -1.00 -8.08
CA LEU A 244 -12.82 -0.55 -6.69
C LEU A 244 -12.89 0.97 -6.63
N GLN A 245 -14.01 1.50 -6.12
CA GLN A 245 -14.25 2.93 -5.97
C GLN A 245 -13.85 3.44 -4.58
N LYS A 246 -13.90 2.57 -3.56
CA LYS A 246 -13.59 2.92 -2.19
C LYS A 246 -13.27 1.68 -1.38
N GLY A 247 -12.30 1.76 -0.46
CA GLY A 247 -12.01 0.66 0.48
C GLY A 247 -10.54 0.40 0.69
N VAL A 248 -10.24 -0.78 1.27
CA VAL A 248 -8.88 -1.23 1.59
C VAL A 248 -8.62 -2.60 0.96
N ILE A 249 -7.50 -2.71 0.24
CA ILE A 249 -6.92 -4.01 -0.17
C ILE A 249 -5.60 -4.19 0.57
N ILE A 250 -5.52 -5.17 1.45
CA ILE A 250 -4.28 -5.48 2.15
C ILE A 250 -3.46 -6.45 1.31
N ARG A 251 -2.26 -6.03 0.91
CA ARG A 251 -1.32 -6.86 0.13
C ARG A 251 -0.34 -7.58 1.04
N HIS A 252 -0.11 -8.85 0.78
CA HIS A 252 0.89 -9.64 1.49
C HIS A 252 1.74 -10.46 0.51
N LEU A 253 3.05 -10.17 0.47
CA LEU A 253 4.02 -10.96 -0.27
C LEU A 253 4.50 -12.12 0.60
N VAL A 254 4.19 -13.34 0.18
CA VAL A 254 4.68 -14.55 0.85
C VAL A 254 6.16 -14.71 0.57
N LEU A 255 6.96 -14.78 1.63
CA LEU A 255 8.41 -14.95 1.54
C LEU A 255 8.82 -16.38 1.88
N PRO A 256 9.96 -16.87 1.34
CA PRO A 256 10.52 -18.16 1.74
C PRO A 256 10.70 -18.27 3.26
N LYS A 257 10.35 -19.44 3.81
CA LYS A 257 10.35 -19.70 5.27
C LYS A 257 9.46 -18.73 6.09
N GLY A 258 8.46 -18.08 5.43
CA GLY A 258 7.58 -17.06 6.04
C GLY A 258 6.18 -17.54 6.40
N ARG A 259 5.81 -18.81 6.17
CA ARG A 259 4.42 -19.32 6.32
C ARG A 259 3.77 -18.97 7.66
N GLU A 260 4.43 -19.27 8.75
CA GLU A 260 3.87 -19.05 10.09
C GLU A 260 3.71 -17.56 10.42
N ASP A 261 4.62 -16.73 9.92
CA ASP A 261 4.48 -15.28 10.01
C ASP A 261 3.29 -14.78 9.19
N SER A 262 3.12 -15.29 7.97
CA SER A 262 1.98 -15.00 7.10
C SER A 262 0.63 -15.41 7.75
N LYS A 263 0.54 -16.59 8.35
CA LYS A 263 -0.68 -17.06 9.04
C LYS A 263 -1.08 -16.14 10.18
N LYS A 264 -0.13 -15.67 10.99
CA LYS A 264 -0.39 -14.70 12.08
C LYS A 264 -0.93 -13.37 11.55
N LEU A 265 -0.45 -12.92 10.38
CA LEU A 265 -1.00 -11.73 9.72
C LEU A 265 -2.44 -11.97 9.27
N LEU A 266 -2.74 -13.14 8.69
CA LEU A 266 -4.08 -13.50 8.25
C LEU A 266 -5.05 -13.63 9.44
N ASP A 267 -4.62 -14.19 10.58
CA ASP A 267 -5.39 -14.22 11.82
C ASP A 267 -5.75 -12.82 12.30
N TRP A 268 -4.77 -11.92 12.29
CA TRP A 268 -5.01 -10.52 12.65
C TRP A 268 -6.02 -9.86 11.70
N ILE A 269 -5.89 -10.08 10.38
CA ILE A 269 -6.84 -9.53 9.40
C ILE A 269 -8.24 -10.06 9.67
N ALA A 270 -8.40 -11.38 9.82
CA ALA A 270 -9.70 -12.01 10.06
C ALA A 270 -10.36 -11.56 11.38
N GLY A 271 -9.54 -11.29 12.41
CA GLY A 271 -10.03 -10.81 13.71
C GLY A 271 -10.31 -9.29 13.76
N SER A 272 -9.75 -8.51 12.82
CA SER A 272 -9.80 -7.03 12.89
C SER A 272 -10.91 -6.43 12.03
N PHE A 273 -11.39 -7.13 11.00
CA PHE A 273 -12.36 -6.58 10.05
C PHE A 273 -13.62 -7.45 9.94
N PRO A 274 -14.80 -6.85 9.69
CA PRO A 274 -15.99 -7.62 9.37
C PRO A 274 -15.76 -8.49 8.12
N PRO A 275 -16.34 -9.69 8.05
CA PRO A 275 -16.22 -10.56 6.89
C PRO A 275 -16.59 -9.84 5.59
N GLY A 276 -15.71 -9.90 4.59
CA GLY A 276 -15.92 -9.28 3.28
C GLY A 276 -15.79 -7.75 3.24
N ALA A 277 -15.50 -7.08 4.36
CA ALA A 277 -15.38 -5.62 4.40
C ALA A 277 -14.12 -5.10 3.68
N ILE A 278 -13.05 -5.89 3.69
CA ILE A 278 -11.80 -5.58 2.98
C ILE A 278 -11.52 -6.65 1.93
N ARG A 279 -10.51 -6.42 1.10
CA ARG A 279 -9.91 -7.47 0.26
C ARG A 279 -8.48 -7.72 0.67
N ILE A 280 -8.03 -8.95 0.46
CA ILE A 280 -6.61 -9.29 0.58
C ILE A 280 -6.04 -9.60 -0.80
N SER A 281 -4.75 -9.37 -0.97
CA SER A 281 -4.00 -9.78 -2.17
C SER A 281 -2.77 -10.56 -1.73
N LEU A 282 -2.82 -11.88 -1.93
CA LEU A 282 -1.70 -12.78 -1.62
C LEU A 282 -0.79 -12.88 -2.83
N MET A 283 0.45 -12.42 -2.68
CA MET A 283 1.41 -12.35 -3.76
C MET A 283 2.47 -13.46 -3.66
N SER A 284 2.75 -14.12 -4.79
CA SER A 284 3.78 -15.15 -4.95
C SER A 284 5.00 -14.64 -5.73
N GLN A 285 4.99 -13.39 -6.14
CA GLN A 285 5.95 -12.79 -7.09
C GLN A 285 7.35 -12.53 -6.54
N TYR A 286 7.68 -13.05 -5.34
CA TYR A 286 9.02 -12.90 -4.80
C TYR A 286 10.07 -13.47 -5.78
N THR A 287 10.96 -12.60 -6.26
CA THR A 287 12.11 -12.98 -7.06
C THR A 287 13.38 -12.72 -6.26
N PRO A 288 14.28 -13.72 -6.14
CA PRO A 288 15.53 -13.54 -5.42
C PRO A 288 16.39 -12.46 -6.09
N CYS A 289 16.51 -11.30 -5.42
CA CYS A 289 17.39 -10.20 -5.85
C CYS A 289 18.56 -9.98 -4.88
N ILE A 290 18.64 -10.83 -3.84
CA ILE A 290 19.60 -10.68 -2.74
C ILE A 290 20.80 -11.58 -3.00
N GLN A 291 21.99 -10.96 -3.08
CA GLN A 291 23.29 -11.65 -3.18
C GLN A 291 23.98 -11.81 -1.82
N LYS A 292 23.39 -11.24 -0.75
CA LYS A 292 24.03 -11.22 0.56
C LYS A 292 23.98 -12.56 1.26
N GLU A 293 25.10 -13.00 1.82
CA GLU A 293 25.22 -14.26 2.57
C GLU A 293 24.37 -14.28 3.86
N GLU A 294 24.08 -13.12 4.43
CA GLU A 294 23.27 -12.97 5.65
C GLU A 294 21.79 -13.38 5.49
N PHE A 295 21.30 -13.56 4.24
CA PHE A 295 19.90 -13.93 3.96
C PHE A 295 19.81 -15.21 3.10
N PRO A 296 20.36 -16.35 3.51
CA PRO A 296 20.39 -17.56 2.69
C PRO A 296 18.99 -18.08 2.33
N GLU A 297 18.01 -17.89 3.20
CA GLU A 297 16.61 -18.27 2.97
C GLU A 297 15.96 -17.48 1.84
N LEU A 298 16.41 -16.24 1.58
CA LEU A 298 15.89 -15.38 0.53
C LEU A 298 16.62 -15.55 -0.82
N LYS A 299 17.56 -16.47 -0.94
CA LYS A 299 18.24 -16.79 -2.21
C LYS A 299 17.41 -17.69 -3.13
N ARG A 300 16.22 -18.11 -2.73
CA ARG A 300 15.29 -18.96 -3.49
C ARG A 300 13.91 -18.32 -3.61
N ARG A 301 13.13 -18.72 -4.57
CA ARG A 301 11.70 -18.38 -4.66
C ARG A 301 10.91 -19.10 -3.56
N VAL A 302 9.72 -18.60 -3.25
CA VAL A 302 8.76 -19.30 -2.43
C VAL A 302 8.38 -20.62 -3.10
N SER A 303 8.31 -21.73 -2.34
CA SER A 303 7.89 -23.02 -2.90
C SER A 303 6.36 -23.07 -3.06
N THR A 304 5.88 -24.01 -3.91
CA THR A 304 4.43 -24.27 -4.07
C THR A 304 3.78 -24.52 -2.74
N PHE A 305 4.36 -25.44 -1.96
CA PHE A 305 3.86 -25.79 -0.64
C PHE A 305 3.75 -24.59 0.31
N GLU A 306 4.77 -23.73 0.33
CA GLU A 306 4.76 -22.54 1.19
C GLU A 306 3.66 -21.57 0.82
N TYR A 307 3.44 -21.35 -0.47
CA TYR A 307 2.42 -20.42 -0.96
C TYR A 307 1.01 -20.98 -0.80
N GLU A 308 0.78 -22.23 -1.24
CA GLU A 308 -0.53 -22.88 -1.16
C GLU A 308 -0.99 -23.09 0.28
N ASP A 309 -0.09 -23.37 1.21
CA ASP A 309 -0.40 -23.47 2.65
C ASP A 309 -0.93 -22.13 3.21
N VAL A 310 -0.34 -21.00 2.79
CA VAL A 310 -0.82 -19.66 3.17
C VAL A 310 -2.17 -19.34 2.50
N VAL A 311 -2.34 -19.67 1.21
CA VAL A 311 -3.60 -19.47 0.49
C VAL A 311 -4.72 -20.30 1.11
N ASN A 312 -4.49 -21.59 1.36
CA ASN A 312 -5.47 -22.48 1.98
C ASN A 312 -5.86 -22.00 3.39
N TYR A 313 -4.90 -21.46 4.13
CA TYR A 313 -5.18 -20.88 5.44
C TYR A 313 -6.07 -19.63 5.32
N ALA A 314 -5.80 -18.74 4.40
CA ALA A 314 -6.65 -17.56 4.13
C ALA A 314 -8.08 -17.96 3.75
N LEU A 315 -8.22 -19.00 2.91
CA LEU A 315 -9.53 -19.57 2.54
C LEU A 315 -10.27 -20.14 3.74
N SER A 316 -9.57 -20.84 4.63
CA SER A 316 -10.17 -21.43 5.87
C SER A 316 -10.67 -20.35 6.84
N LEU A 317 -10.07 -19.16 6.82
CA LEU A 317 -10.51 -17.98 7.59
C LEU A 317 -11.65 -17.21 6.92
N GLY A 318 -12.10 -17.62 5.73
CA GLY A 318 -13.15 -16.93 4.98
C GLY A 318 -12.74 -15.59 4.39
N LEU A 319 -11.44 -15.33 4.25
CA LEU A 319 -10.94 -14.07 3.68
C LEU A 319 -11.20 -14.03 2.17
N ALA A 320 -11.64 -12.86 1.69
CA ALA A 320 -11.97 -12.63 0.28
C ALA A 320 -10.92 -11.72 -0.38
N GLY A 321 -10.59 -11.98 -1.65
CA GLY A 321 -9.64 -11.15 -2.37
C GLY A 321 -9.01 -11.84 -3.56
N TYR A 322 -7.70 -11.65 -3.72
CA TYR A 322 -6.93 -12.08 -4.88
C TYR A 322 -5.75 -12.97 -4.45
N MET A 323 -5.42 -13.92 -5.27
CA MET A 323 -4.17 -14.66 -5.19
C MET A 323 -3.48 -14.64 -6.55
N GLN A 324 -2.17 -14.51 -6.54
CA GLN A 324 -1.38 -14.55 -7.77
C GLN A 324 -1.12 -15.99 -8.21
N GLU A 325 -1.18 -16.21 -9.52
CA GLU A 325 -0.64 -17.44 -10.10
C GLU A 325 0.89 -17.46 -9.96
N ARG A 326 1.46 -18.66 -9.88
CA ARG A 326 2.91 -18.82 -9.72
C ARG A 326 3.73 -18.33 -10.92
N SER A 327 3.12 -18.28 -12.11
CA SER A 327 3.68 -17.67 -13.31
C SER A 327 3.97 -16.16 -13.15
N SER A 328 3.38 -15.52 -12.13
CA SER A 328 3.51 -14.07 -11.87
C SER A 328 4.88 -13.63 -11.33
N ALA A 329 5.78 -14.56 -10.97
CA ALA A 329 7.12 -14.21 -10.49
C ALA A 329 8.05 -13.88 -11.69
N GLN A 330 7.74 -12.80 -12.43
CA GLN A 330 8.51 -12.32 -13.57
C GLN A 330 8.98 -10.88 -13.32
N ALA A 331 10.17 -10.54 -13.82
CA ALA A 331 10.75 -9.20 -13.67
C ALA A 331 9.94 -8.13 -14.43
N GLU A 332 9.15 -8.54 -15.42
CA GLU A 332 8.36 -7.70 -16.32
C GLU A 332 7.23 -6.93 -15.61
N TYR A 333 6.84 -7.34 -14.40
CA TYR A 333 5.82 -6.63 -13.60
C TYR A 333 6.36 -5.39 -12.87
N THR A 334 7.67 -5.23 -12.81
CA THR A 334 8.29 -3.99 -12.35
C THR A 334 8.56 -3.13 -13.58
N PRO A 335 7.94 -1.95 -13.73
CA PRO A 335 8.19 -1.10 -14.88
C PRO A 335 9.64 -0.60 -14.87
N SER A 336 10.18 -0.31 -16.05
CA SER A 336 11.44 0.42 -16.14
C SER A 336 11.27 1.82 -15.54
N PHE A 337 12.20 2.25 -14.71
CA PHE A 337 12.24 3.60 -14.19
C PHE A 337 13.10 4.45 -15.13
N ASP A 338 12.44 5.19 -16.02
CA ASP A 338 13.06 5.90 -17.15
C ASP A 338 12.58 7.35 -17.29
N LEU A 339 11.95 7.89 -16.23
CA LEU A 339 11.35 9.22 -16.17
C LEU A 339 10.19 9.41 -17.16
N THR A 340 9.60 8.36 -17.70
CA THR A 340 8.39 8.48 -18.54
C THR A 340 7.30 9.27 -17.79
N GLY A 341 6.75 10.31 -18.45
CA GLY A 341 5.65 11.12 -17.94
C GLY A 341 6.05 12.21 -16.91
N ILE A 342 7.37 12.46 -16.68
CA ILE A 342 7.84 13.40 -15.66
C ILE A 342 8.21 14.76 -16.28
#